data_f51075ab0b0d3356909c56905123352d
#
_entry.id   f51075ab0b0d3356909c56905123352d
#
_cell.length_a   1.000
_cell.length_b   1.000
_cell.length_c   1.000
_cell.angle_alpha   90.00
_cell.angle_beta   90.00
_cell.angle_gamma   90.00
#
_symmetry.space_group_name_H-M   'P 1'
#
loop_
_entity.id
_entity.type
_entity.pdbx_description
1 polymer ?
#
loop_
_entity_poly.entity_id
_entity_poly.type
_entity_poly.pdbx_seq_one_letter_code
_entity_poly.pdbx_strand_id
1 'polypeptide(L)'
;MSQLRTDLESLRADARARLDAAASADELDALRHELLGRSGRLTALLKQLGSVPAEERPAIGQLANEVRRELEGVLEERLARLRDADLDARLAAEAIDMSAPGRPIRVGHLHPVLTLMRDLRELFHAYGFEVFEGPEVETEEYNFELLNIPPDHPSRDLWDTLYVAEPGSVEAGEPRPAEDGTILRTHTSPVQIRAMRALEPPIRVIMPGRCFRYEAVDASHGFEFFQVEGLVVDRDTTMADLKGLLEEVARALYGRDVATRFRPGYYPFTEPSVAFDIGCLVCGGDGCPACKRSGWMTILGAGMVHPRVLEAGGYDPAVYQGYAFGMGPDRMTMLRHGIGDIRLFFGADLRFITQFPEGR
;
A
#
# COMPACT_ATOMS: atom_id res chain seq x y z
N MET A 1 -25.23 11.85 -87.65
CA MET A 1 -25.18 11.75 -86.19
C MET A 1 -25.33 13.14 -85.61
N SER A 2 -26.26 13.32 -84.69
CA SER A 2 -26.50 14.66 -84.10
C SER A 2 -25.24 15.12 -83.31
N GLN A 3 -24.86 16.41 -83.51
CA GLN A 3 -23.73 17.01 -82.77
C GLN A 3 -23.86 16.79 -81.27
N LEU A 4 -25.06 16.87 -80.69
CA LEU A 4 -25.33 16.63 -79.29
C LEU A 4 -24.97 15.24 -78.77
N ARG A 5 -25.11 14.24 -79.63
CA ARG A 5 -24.65 12.84 -79.30
C ARG A 5 -23.13 12.79 -79.14
N THR A 6 -22.41 13.40 -80.07
CA THR A 6 -20.94 13.46 -80.02
C THR A 6 -20.48 14.22 -78.78
N ASP A 7 -21.16 15.36 -78.43
CA ASP A 7 -20.84 16.15 -77.26
C ASP A 7 -21.10 15.37 -75.94
N LEU A 8 -22.15 14.55 -75.85
CA LEU A 8 -22.43 13.67 -74.69
C LEU A 8 -21.38 12.57 -74.55
N GLU A 9 -20.96 11.95 -75.66
CA GLU A 9 -19.90 10.93 -75.62
C GLU A 9 -18.51 11.54 -75.26
N SER A 10 -18.22 12.73 -75.72
CA SER A 10 -17.01 13.51 -75.33
C SER A 10 -17.04 13.90 -73.86
N LEU A 11 -18.19 14.40 -73.37
CA LEU A 11 -18.37 14.72 -71.95
C LEU A 11 -18.20 13.48 -71.09
N ARG A 12 -18.72 12.34 -71.49
CA ARG A 12 -18.55 11.04 -70.79
C ARG A 12 -17.08 10.65 -70.64
N ALA A 13 -16.30 10.72 -71.72
CA ALA A 13 -14.89 10.37 -71.68
C ALA A 13 -14.04 11.34 -70.83
N ASP A 14 -14.25 12.67 -71.03
CA ASP A 14 -13.59 13.73 -70.24
C ASP A 14 -13.89 13.63 -68.74
N ALA A 15 -15.18 13.51 -68.41
CA ALA A 15 -15.65 13.41 -67.04
C ALA A 15 -15.09 12.18 -66.35
N ARG A 16 -15.10 11.03 -67.01
CA ARG A 16 -14.55 9.79 -66.42
C ARG A 16 -13.05 9.91 -66.16
N ALA A 17 -12.28 10.42 -67.09
CA ALA A 17 -10.84 10.62 -66.90
C ALA A 17 -10.54 11.56 -65.70
N ARG A 18 -11.32 12.65 -65.55
CA ARG A 18 -11.14 13.60 -64.44
C ARG A 18 -11.57 13.00 -63.09
N LEU A 19 -12.67 12.26 -63.06
CA LEU A 19 -13.09 11.56 -61.83
C LEU A 19 -12.07 10.52 -61.39
N ASP A 20 -11.51 9.74 -62.35
CA ASP A 20 -10.46 8.76 -62.05
C ASP A 20 -9.16 9.37 -61.56
N ALA A 21 -8.81 10.58 -62.04
CA ALA A 21 -7.61 11.32 -61.65
C ALA A 21 -7.76 12.13 -60.36
N ALA A 22 -8.96 12.33 -59.82
CA ALA A 22 -9.18 13.10 -58.63
C ALA A 22 -8.49 12.49 -57.43
N ALA A 23 -7.72 13.30 -56.67
CA ALA A 23 -6.90 12.88 -55.54
C ALA A 23 -7.55 13.11 -54.18
N SER A 24 -8.64 13.88 -54.10
CA SER A 24 -9.32 14.17 -52.85
C SER A 24 -10.85 14.13 -52.95
N ALA A 25 -11.53 13.97 -51.83
CA ALA A 25 -12.98 14.02 -51.73
C ALA A 25 -13.53 15.39 -52.16
N ASP A 26 -12.82 16.48 -51.83
CA ASP A 26 -13.20 17.85 -52.20
C ASP A 26 -13.14 18.06 -53.70
N GLU A 27 -12.12 17.52 -54.37
CA GLU A 27 -12.01 17.55 -55.83
C GLU A 27 -13.16 16.76 -56.49
N LEU A 28 -13.54 15.64 -55.94
CA LEU A 28 -14.68 14.84 -56.45
C LEU A 28 -16.01 15.58 -56.25
N ASP A 29 -16.20 16.29 -55.14
CA ASP A 29 -17.41 17.05 -54.91
C ASP A 29 -17.48 18.28 -55.82
N ALA A 30 -16.36 18.95 -56.07
CA ALA A 30 -16.28 20.02 -57.07
C ALA A 30 -16.62 19.50 -58.48
N LEU A 31 -16.07 18.34 -58.88
CA LEU A 31 -16.39 17.71 -60.15
C LEU A 31 -17.85 17.26 -60.27
N ARG A 32 -18.44 16.78 -59.16
CA ARG A 32 -19.85 16.44 -59.09
C ARG A 32 -20.72 17.68 -59.38
N HIS A 33 -20.41 18.82 -58.78
CA HIS A 33 -21.14 20.04 -59.01
C HIS A 33 -20.96 20.56 -60.45
N GLU A 34 -19.72 20.51 -60.99
CA GLU A 34 -19.42 20.95 -62.35
C GLU A 34 -20.11 20.07 -63.41
N LEU A 35 -20.12 18.76 -63.21
CA LEU A 35 -20.64 17.80 -64.24
C LEU A 35 -22.14 17.55 -64.11
N LEU A 36 -22.63 17.29 -62.87
CA LEU A 36 -23.98 16.79 -62.60
C LEU A 36 -24.88 17.81 -61.88
N GLY A 37 -24.36 18.95 -61.48
CA GLY A 37 -25.11 19.99 -60.81
C GLY A 37 -26.26 20.58 -61.63
N ARG A 38 -27.12 21.40 -60.99
CA ARG A 38 -28.26 22.07 -61.68
C ARG A 38 -27.85 22.95 -62.85
N SER A 39 -26.67 23.53 -62.83
CA SER A 39 -26.00 24.28 -63.89
C SER A 39 -24.83 23.52 -64.51
N GLY A 40 -24.67 22.24 -64.22
CA GLY A 40 -23.58 21.45 -64.71
C GLY A 40 -23.59 21.16 -66.21
N ARG A 41 -22.44 20.72 -66.69
CA ARG A 41 -22.20 20.47 -68.14
C ARG A 41 -23.24 19.51 -68.76
N LEU A 42 -23.58 18.41 -68.04
CA LEU A 42 -24.59 17.47 -68.51
C LEU A 42 -25.99 18.12 -68.61
N THR A 43 -26.36 18.92 -67.61
CA THR A 43 -27.65 19.67 -67.61
C THR A 43 -27.71 20.72 -68.72
N ALA A 44 -26.57 21.37 -69.00
CA ALA A 44 -26.48 22.31 -70.11
C ALA A 44 -26.66 21.64 -71.46
N LEU A 45 -26.11 20.46 -71.71
CA LEU A 45 -26.33 19.66 -72.93
C LEU A 45 -27.78 19.19 -73.03
N LEU A 46 -28.41 18.79 -71.95
CA LEU A 46 -29.80 18.31 -71.88
C LEU A 46 -30.78 19.46 -72.25
N LYS A 47 -30.51 20.73 -71.95
CA LYS A 47 -31.32 21.91 -72.33
C LYS A 47 -31.34 22.09 -73.83
N GLN A 48 -30.36 21.60 -74.58
CA GLN A 48 -30.29 21.70 -76.06
C GLN A 48 -31.08 20.56 -76.70
N LEU A 49 -31.68 19.64 -76.00
CA LEU A 49 -32.46 18.52 -76.53
C LEU A 49 -33.70 19.06 -77.34
N GLY A 50 -34.20 20.24 -77.01
CA GLY A 50 -35.28 20.87 -77.74
C GLY A 50 -34.95 21.28 -79.20
N SER A 51 -33.66 21.46 -79.50
CA SER A 51 -33.17 21.81 -80.83
C SER A 51 -32.93 20.63 -81.80
N VAL A 52 -33.07 19.41 -81.28
CA VAL A 52 -32.82 18.14 -82.04
C VAL A 52 -34.13 17.68 -82.68
N PRO A 53 -34.10 17.09 -83.90
CA PRO A 53 -35.25 16.46 -84.54
C PRO A 53 -36.02 15.51 -83.60
N ALA A 54 -37.38 15.58 -83.72
CA ALA A 54 -38.23 14.79 -82.77
C ALA A 54 -37.95 13.29 -82.72
N GLU A 55 -37.54 12.72 -83.82
CA GLU A 55 -37.22 11.27 -83.97
C GLU A 55 -35.97 10.88 -83.21
N GLU A 56 -34.97 11.77 -83.01
CA GLU A 56 -33.70 11.48 -82.30
C GLU A 56 -33.76 11.80 -80.82
N ARG A 57 -34.73 12.56 -80.33
CA ARG A 57 -34.85 13.02 -78.96
C ARG A 57 -34.89 11.85 -77.93
N PRO A 58 -35.66 10.73 -78.16
CA PRO A 58 -35.73 9.66 -77.22
C PRO A 58 -34.37 8.96 -77.02
N ALA A 59 -33.64 8.73 -78.13
CA ALA A 59 -32.33 8.04 -78.11
C ALA A 59 -31.25 8.86 -77.40
N ILE A 60 -31.26 10.21 -77.64
CA ILE A 60 -30.31 11.12 -76.95
C ILE A 60 -30.66 11.28 -75.50
N GLY A 61 -31.94 11.36 -75.14
CA GLY A 61 -32.40 11.38 -73.74
C GLY A 61 -31.99 10.11 -72.96
N GLN A 62 -32.08 8.95 -73.61
CA GLN A 62 -31.64 7.69 -73.06
C GLN A 62 -30.11 7.65 -72.83
N LEU A 63 -29.33 8.10 -73.84
CA LEU A 63 -27.87 8.20 -73.73
C LEU A 63 -27.46 9.18 -72.57
N ALA A 64 -28.11 10.33 -72.46
CA ALA A 64 -27.81 11.26 -71.38
C ALA A 64 -28.09 10.68 -69.99
N ASN A 65 -29.16 9.85 -69.85
CA ASN A 65 -29.45 9.14 -68.60
C ASN A 65 -28.47 8.03 -68.30
N GLU A 66 -27.95 7.38 -69.32
CA GLU A 66 -26.88 6.38 -69.20
C GLU A 66 -25.58 7.03 -68.73
N VAL A 67 -25.17 8.13 -69.38
CA VAL A 67 -24.00 8.93 -69.00
C VAL A 67 -24.13 9.42 -67.54
N ARG A 68 -25.30 9.94 -67.18
CA ARG A 68 -25.52 10.36 -65.77
C ARG A 68 -25.29 9.23 -64.78
N ARG A 69 -25.95 8.08 -64.98
CA ARG A 69 -25.82 6.93 -64.07
C ARG A 69 -24.40 6.37 -64.00
N GLU A 70 -23.71 6.36 -65.12
CA GLU A 70 -22.32 5.93 -65.14
C GLU A 70 -21.41 6.88 -64.36
N LEU A 71 -21.53 8.21 -64.57
CA LEU A 71 -20.73 9.18 -63.84
C LEU A 71 -21.07 9.23 -62.37
N GLU A 72 -22.35 9.08 -61.99
CA GLU A 72 -22.76 8.94 -60.59
C GLU A 72 -22.13 7.69 -59.93
N GLY A 73 -22.14 6.56 -60.61
CA GLY A 73 -21.53 5.28 -60.12
C GLY A 73 -20.00 5.40 -59.94
N VAL A 74 -19.31 5.98 -60.94
CA VAL A 74 -17.86 6.20 -60.86
C VAL A 74 -17.51 7.14 -59.71
N LEU A 75 -18.29 8.16 -59.50
CA LEU A 75 -18.10 9.15 -58.43
C LEU A 75 -18.28 8.49 -57.05
N GLU A 76 -19.35 7.69 -56.86
CA GLU A 76 -19.60 6.98 -55.59
C GLU A 76 -18.50 5.98 -55.29
N GLU A 77 -18.09 5.19 -56.31
CA GLU A 77 -17.01 4.22 -56.11
C GLU A 77 -15.67 4.88 -55.76
N ARG A 78 -15.36 6.01 -56.42
CA ARG A 78 -14.13 6.76 -56.14
C ARG A 78 -14.12 7.40 -54.74
N LEU A 79 -15.26 7.99 -54.33
CA LEU A 79 -15.45 8.51 -52.99
C LEU A 79 -15.30 7.46 -51.91
N ALA A 80 -15.88 6.26 -52.13
CA ALA A 80 -15.71 5.13 -51.19
C ALA A 80 -14.24 4.76 -51.05
N ARG A 81 -13.55 4.58 -52.19
CA ARG A 81 -12.11 4.22 -52.18
C ARG A 81 -11.23 5.28 -51.47
N LEU A 82 -11.49 6.56 -51.66
CA LEU A 82 -10.74 7.61 -50.97
C LEU A 82 -11.01 7.62 -49.47
N ARG A 83 -12.27 7.39 -49.05
CA ARG A 83 -12.63 7.27 -47.62
C ARG A 83 -11.98 6.07 -46.96
N ASP A 84 -11.99 4.91 -47.64
CA ASP A 84 -11.33 3.70 -47.12
C ASP A 84 -9.82 3.91 -46.99
N ALA A 85 -9.19 4.52 -48.01
CA ALA A 85 -7.76 4.85 -47.94
C ALA A 85 -7.40 5.84 -46.84
N ASP A 86 -8.24 6.87 -46.60
CA ASP A 86 -8.05 7.79 -45.48
C ASP A 86 -8.22 7.10 -44.12
N LEU A 87 -9.24 6.24 -44.02
CA LEU A 87 -9.45 5.43 -42.81
C LEU A 87 -8.26 4.51 -42.52
N ASP A 88 -7.78 3.79 -43.54
CA ASP A 88 -6.61 2.91 -43.42
C ASP A 88 -5.36 3.68 -43.01
N ALA A 89 -5.14 4.85 -43.60
CA ALA A 89 -4.00 5.71 -43.24
C ALA A 89 -4.09 6.21 -41.79
N ARG A 90 -5.29 6.57 -41.32
CA ARG A 90 -5.53 6.96 -39.92
C ARG A 90 -5.32 5.80 -38.98
N LEU A 91 -5.89 4.64 -39.28
CA LEU A 91 -5.70 3.44 -38.46
C LEU A 91 -4.24 3.03 -38.37
N ALA A 92 -3.48 3.14 -39.48
CA ALA A 92 -2.04 2.88 -39.48
C ALA A 92 -1.26 3.90 -38.62
N ALA A 93 -1.65 5.19 -38.68
CA ALA A 93 -1.00 6.24 -37.91
C ALA A 93 -1.33 6.16 -36.41
N GLU A 94 -2.52 5.68 -36.07
CA GLU A 94 -2.97 5.49 -34.68
C GLU A 94 -2.60 4.11 -34.09
N ALA A 95 -1.94 3.25 -34.87
CA ALA A 95 -1.55 1.92 -34.43
C ALA A 95 -0.61 1.99 -33.22
N ILE A 96 -1.00 1.31 -32.14
CA ILE A 96 -0.21 1.20 -30.90
C ILE A 96 0.45 -0.18 -30.87
N ASP A 97 1.73 -0.22 -30.56
CA ASP A 97 2.44 -1.49 -30.30
C ASP A 97 1.94 -2.10 -28.98
N MET A 98 1.05 -3.04 -29.09
CA MET A 98 0.48 -3.78 -27.95
C MET A 98 1.48 -4.74 -27.29
N SER A 99 2.64 -4.99 -27.90
CA SER A 99 3.69 -5.81 -27.31
C SER A 99 4.63 -5.00 -26.42
N ALA A 100 4.60 -3.67 -26.51
CA ALA A 100 5.36 -2.81 -25.64
C ALA A 100 4.88 -2.94 -24.18
N PRO A 101 5.79 -3.14 -23.20
CA PRO A 101 5.40 -3.22 -21.79
C PRO A 101 4.76 -1.90 -21.34
N GLY A 102 3.63 -1.99 -20.63
CA GLY A 102 2.98 -0.85 -20.00
C GLY A 102 3.88 -0.19 -18.95
N ARG A 103 3.53 1.00 -18.49
CA ARG A 103 4.22 1.62 -17.35
C ARG A 103 4.05 0.74 -16.12
N PRO A 104 5.13 0.30 -15.46
CA PRO A 104 5.01 -0.49 -14.25
C PRO A 104 4.29 0.33 -13.18
N ILE A 105 3.27 -0.26 -12.56
CA ILE A 105 2.64 0.31 -11.38
C ILE A 105 3.66 0.17 -10.24
N ARG A 106 4.05 1.29 -9.65
CA ARG A 106 4.88 1.27 -8.44
C ARG A 106 4.01 0.82 -7.28
N VAL A 107 4.26 -0.36 -6.78
CA VAL A 107 3.64 -0.88 -5.56
C VAL A 107 4.39 -0.28 -4.37
N GLY A 108 3.65 0.18 -3.36
CA GLY A 108 4.24 0.69 -2.12
C GLY A 108 4.83 -0.45 -1.28
N HIS A 109 5.69 -0.11 -0.33
CA HIS A 109 6.29 -1.05 0.61
C HIS A 109 5.81 -0.72 2.01
N LEU A 110 5.55 -1.75 2.82
CA LEU A 110 5.29 -1.57 4.23
C LEU A 110 6.60 -1.25 4.96
N HIS A 111 6.51 -0.44 6.00
CA HIS A 111 7.63 -0.19 6.89
C HIS A 111 8.07 -1.52 7.55
N PRO A 112 9.37 -1.86 7.62
CA PRO A 112 9.84 -3.18 8.07
C PRO A 112 9.41 -3.52 9.50
N VAL A 113 9.30 -2.53 10.40
CA VAL A 113 8.75 -2.75 11.75
C VAL A 113 7.27 -3.11 11.71
N LEU A 114 6.48 -2.45 10.86
CA LEU A 114 5.04 -2.76 10.70
C LEU A 114 4.83 -4.15 10.06
N THR A 115 5.72 -4.57 9.19
CA THR A 115 5.72 -5.94 8.65
C THR A 115 5.92 -6.95 9.77
N LEU A 116 6.93 -6.76 10.63
CA LEU A 116 7.15 -7.63 11.79
C LEU A 116 5.97 -7.60 12.78
N MET A 117 5.39 -6.43 13.02
CA MET A 117 4.19 -6.31 13.87
C MET A 117 3.01 -7.13 13.34
N ARG A 118 2.81 -7.14 12.02
CA ARG A 118 1.80 -7.99 11.37
C ARG A 118 2.14 -9.47 11.55
N ASP A 119 3.39 -9.86 11.27
CA ASP A 119 3.85 -11.25 11.42
C ASP A 119 3.64 -11.73 12.88
N LEU A 120 3.93 -10.89 13.88
CA LEU A 120 3.69 -11.17 15.29
C LEU A 120 2.20 -11.33 15.62
N ARG A 121 1.34 -10.46 15.10
CA ARG A 121 -0.11 -10.59 15.28
C ARG A 121 -0.65 -11.91 14.72
N GLU A 122 -0.26 -12.26 13.51
CA GLU A 122 -0.64 -13.53 12.87
C GLU A 122 -0.14 -14.73 13.66
N LEU A 123 1.12 -14.69 14.11
CA LEU A 123 1.73 -15.74 14.91
C LEU A 123 0.98 -15.94 16.23
N PHE A 124 0.78 -14.88 17.00
CA PHE A 124 0.09 -15.00 18.30
C PHE A 124 -1.39 -15.35 18.15
N HIS A 125 -2.04 -14.88 17.07
CA HIS A 125 -3.40 -15.29 16.78
C HIS A 125 -3.52 -16.81 16.56
N ALA A 126 -2.53 -17.44 15.91
CA ALA A 126 -2.48 -18.89 15.76
C ALA A 126 -2.36 -19.63 17.10
N TYR A 127 -1.86 -18.98 18.15
CA TYR A 127 -1.81 -19.51 19.53
C TYR A 127 -3.01 -19.08 20.39
N GLY A 128 -4.05 -18.51 19.77
CA GLY A 128 -5.29 -18.12 20.46
C GLY A 128 -5.22 -16.79 21.20
N PHE A 129 -4.27 -15.93 20.86
CA PHE A 129 -4.21 -14.56 21.41
C PHE A 129 -5.05 -13.61 20.58
N GLU A 130 -5.75 -12.72 21.26
CA GLU A 130 -6.45 -11.58 20.67
C GLU A 130 -5.62 -10.30 20.82
N VAL A 131 -5.89 -9.31 19.99
CA VAL A 131 -5.26 -7.99 20.13
C VAL A 131 -6.09 -7.13 21.06
N PHE A 132 -5.46 -6.57 22.08
CA PHE A 132 -6.09 -5.60 22.99
C PHE A 132 -5.28 -4.30 22.96
N GLU A 133 -5.90 -3.20 22.58
CA GLU A 133 -5.24 -1.89 22.43
C GLU A 133 -5.54 -1.00 23.64
N GLY A 134 -4.62 -0.09 23.95
CA GLY A 134 -4.77 0.91 25.01
C GLY A 134 -4.21 2.27 24.60
N PRO A 135 -4.50 3.32 25.38
CA PRO A 135 -4.09 4.69 25.06
C PRO A 135 -2.57 4.88 25.15
N GLU A 136 -2.02 5.75 24.31
CA GLU A 136 -0.61 6.19 24.37
C GLU A 136 -0.38 7.21 25.48
N VAL A 137 -1.38 8.05 25.74
CA VAL A 137 -1.39 8.99 26.86
C VAL A 137 -2.02 8.27 28.05
N GLU A 138 -1.26 8.15 29.14
CA GLU A 138 -1.62 7.30 30.27
C GLU A 138 -1.43 8.08 31.60
N THR A 139 -1.93 7.56 32.69
CA THR A 139 -1.64 8.09 34.02
C THR A 139 -0.50 7.35 34.69
N GLU A 140 0.18 8.01 35.62
CA GLU A 140 1.21 7.36 36.44
C GLU A 140 0.66 6.14 37.18
N GLU A 141 -0.59 6.20 37.67
CA GLU A 141 -1.26 5.08 38.33
C GLU A 141 -1.20 3.80 37.48
N TYR A 142 -1.62 3.87 36.21
CA TYR A 142 -1.62 2.71 35.32
C TYR A 142 -0.20 2.32 34.85
N ASN A 143 0.65 3.33 34.63
CA ASN A 143 1.99 3.06 34.11
C ASN A 143 2.95 2.54 35.16
N PHE A 144 2.70 2.80 36.45
CA PHE A 144 3.62 2.47 37.55
C PHE A 144 2.93 1.78 38.74
N GLU A 145 2.01 2.44 39.46
CA GLU A 145 1.48 1.93 40.73
C GLU A 145 0.82 0.56 40.60
N LEU A 146 -0.13 0.45 39.65
CA LEU A 146 -0.87 -0.79 39.42
C LEU A 146 0.01 -1.94 38.87
N LEU A 147 1.22 -1.59 38.39
CA LEU A 147 2.24 -2.54 37.93
C LEU A 147 3.31 -2.83 39.00
N ASN A 148 3.02 -2.50 40.26
CA ASN A 148 3.95 -2.72 41.38
C ASN A 148 5.31 -2.02 41.21
N ILE A 149 5.36 -0.90 40.48
CA ILE A 149 6.57 -0.07 40.33
C ILE A 149 6.55 0.98 41.45
N PRO A 150 7.50 0.94 42.41
CA PRO A 150 7.47 1.83 43.56
C PRO A 150 7.78 3.28 43.19
N PRO A 151 7.39 4.26 44.03
CA PRO A 151 7.57 5.68 43.75
C PRO A 151 9.03 6.15 43.58
N ASP A 152 9.97 5.43 44.20
CA ASP A 152 11.41 5.69 44.15
C ASP A 152 12.14 4.91 43.04
N HIS A 153 11.40 4.28 42.16
CA HIS A 153 11.99 3.54 41.05
C HIS A 153 12.58 4.51 39.99
N PRO A 154 13.82 4.29 39.50
CA PRO A 154 14.47 5.21 38.55
C PRO A 154 13.67 5.49 37.27
N SER A 155 12.89 4.53 36.79
CA SER A 155 12.06 4.72 35.55
C SER A 155 10.97 5.79 35.70
N ARG A 156 10.70 6.25 36.92
CA ARG A 156 9.76 7.35 37.18
C ARG A 156 10.43 8.73 37.15
N ASP A 157 11.74 8.77 36.99
CA ASP A 157 12.45 10.03 36.89
C ASP A 157 12.03 10.84 35.65
N LEU A 158 12.01 12.15 35.76
CA LEU A 158 11.76 13.07 34.64
C LEU A 158 12.74 12.88 33.47
N TRP A 159 13.89 12.24 33.72
CA TRP A 159 14.87 11.92 32.69
C TRP A 159 14.52 10.68 31.85
N ASP A 160 13.60 9.83 32.34
CA ASP A 160 13.22 8.60 31.66
C ASP A 160 11.76 8.62 31.16
N THR A 161 10.92 9.50 31.71
CA THR A 161 9.48 9.59 31.41
C THR A 161 9.12 10.95 30.81
N LEU A 162 8.33 10.94 29.75
CA LEU A 162 7.77 12.14 29.14
C LEU A 162 6.44 12.50 29.80
N TYR A 163 6.43 13.53 30.62
CA TYR A 163 5.24 14.08 31.25
C TYR A 163 4.53 15.08 30.33
N VAL A 164 3.21 15.04 30.31
CA VAL A 164 2.41 16.07 29.65
C VAL A 164 2.50 17.35 30.48
N ALA A 165 2.76 18.46 29.83
CA ALA A 165 2.89 19.75 30.53
C ALA A 165 1.52 20.29 30.96
N GLU A 166 1.47 20.95 32.12
CA GLU A 166 0.30 21.68 32.57
C GLU A 166 -0.09 22.76 31.54
N PRO A 167 -1.39 22.90 31.23
CA PRO A 167 -1.86 23.90 30.28
C PRO A 167 -1.40 25.32 30.64
N GLY A 168 -0.83 26.03 29.66
CA GLY A 168 -0.32 27.39 29.84
C GLY A 168 1.09 27.51 30.43
N SER A 169 1.67 26.44 31.00
CA SER A 169 3.01 26.47 31.58
C SER A 169 4.11 26.57 30.49
N VAL A 170 3.88 25.99 29.32
CA VAL A 170 4.81 26.06 28.20
C VAL A 170 4.86 27.45 27.60
N GLU A 171 3.69 28.08 27.41
CA GLU A 171 3.55 29.43 26.88
C GLU A 171 4.15 30.47 27.86
N ALA A 172 4.11 30.17 29.17
CA ALA A 172 4.75 30.99 30.19
C ALA A 172 6.27 30.85 30.23
N GLY A 173 6.85 29.87 29.50
CA GLY A 173 8.27 29.59 29.52
C GLY A 173 8.75 28.77 30.72
N GLU A 174 7.82 28.23 31.52
CA GLU A 174 8.07 27.44 32.72
C GLU A 174 7.30 26.11 32.66
N PRO A 175 7.65 25.16 31.76
CA PRO A 175 6.92 23.91 31.62
C PRO A 175 6.97 23.11 32.92
N ARG A 176 5.80 22.70 33.40
CA ARG A 176 5.63 21.87 34.60
C ARG A 176 4.78 20.67 34.25
N PRO A 177 5.03 19.47 34.83
CA PRO A 177 4.14 18.32 34.69
C PRO A 177 2.71 18.67 35.11
N ALA A 178 1.74 18.08 34.42
CA ALA A 178 0.34 18.17 34.82
C ALA A 178 0.12 17.53 36.18
N GLU A 179 -0.72 18.17 37.04
CA GLU A 179 -0.96 17.73 38.43
C GLU A 179 -1.63 16.34 38.50
N ASP A 180 -2.30 15.91 37.44
CA ASP A 180 -2.97 14.59 37.36
C ASP A 180 -2.02 13.43 37.00
N GLY A 181 -0.70 13.70 36.88
CA GLY A 181 0.29 12.69 36.54
C GLY A 181 0.11 12.11 35.15
N THR A 182 -0.38 12.91 34.18
CA THR A 182 -0.50 12.45 32.78
C THR A 182 0.86 12.36 32.10
N ILE A 183 1.12 11.21 31.49
CA ILE A 183 2.39 10.88 30.82
C ILE A 183 2.16 10.28 29.42
N LEU A 184 3.21 10.22 28.62
CA LEU A 184 3.29 9.29 27.52
C LEU A 184 3.79 7.94 28.05
N ARG A 185 3.06 6.84 27.80
CA ARG A 185 3.41 5.52 28.36
C ARG A 185 4.82 5.10 27.99
N THR A 186 5.58 4.59 28.97
CA THR A 186 6.96 4.13 28.79
C THR A 186 7.08 2.67 28.34
N HIS A 187 5.99 1.94 28.40
CA HIS A 187 5.79 0.56 27.97
C HIS A 187 4.31 0.27 27.71
N THR A 188 3.98 -0.86 27.13
CA THR A 188 2.58 -1.26 26.90
C THR A 188 1.95 -1.99 28.09
N SER A 189 2.66 -2.21 29.18
CA SER A 189 2.18 -2.93 30.38
C SER A 189 0.94 -2.32 31.05
N PRO A 190 0.65 -0.99 31.01
CA PRO A 190 -0.62 -0.43 31.49
C PRO A 190 -1.84 -1.12 30.88
N VAL A 191 -1.70 -1.56 29.63
CA VAL A 191 -2.79 -2.23 28.89
C VAL A 191 -3.10 -3.61 29.50
N GLN A 192 -2.17 -4.24 30.22
CA GLN A 192 -2.43 -5.49 30.97
C GLN A 192 -3.51 -5.27 32.04
N ILE A 193 -3.42 -4.19 32.81
CA ILE A 193 -4.41 -3.83 33.81
C ILE A 193 -5.76 -3.51 33.18
N ARG A 194 -5.74 -2.78 32.04
CA ARG A 194 -6.96 -2.45 31.28
C ARG A 194 -7.63 -3.71 30.74
N ALA A 195 -6.84 -4.65 30.20
CA ALA A 195 -7.34 -5.94 29.70
C ALA A 195 -7.96 -6.77 30.83
N MET A 196 -7.27 -6.90 31.95
CA MET A 196 -7.78 -7.63 33.13
C MET A 196 -9.08 -7.03 33.67
N ARG A 197 -9.22 -5.70 33.67
CA ARG A 197 -10.45 -5.03 34.13
C ARG A 197 -11.61 -5.10 33.14
N ALA A 198 -11.31 -5.37 31.86
CA ALA A 198 -12.32 -5.41 30.79
C ALA A 198 -12.76 -6.82 30.38
N LEU A 199 -11.92 -7.82 30.60
CA LEU A 199 -12.14 -9.19 30.15
C LEU A 199 -12.26 -10.13 31.36
N GLU A 200 -12.84 -11.31 31.14
CA GLU A 200 -12.90 -12.39 32.11
C GLU A 200 -11.94 -13.54 31.71
N PRO A 201 -11.30 -14.20 32.67
CA PRO A 201 -10.46 -15.36 32.37
C PRO A 201 -11.25 -16.52 31.73
N PRO A 202 -10.67 -17.26 30.79
CA PRO A 202 -9.25 -17.20 30.40
C PRO A 202 -8.92 -16.01 29.51
N ILE A 203 -7.90 -15.23 29.88
CA ILE A 203 -7.41 -14.10 29.10
C ILE A 203 -6.16 -14.54 28.31
N ARG A 204 -6.12 -14.26 27.02
CA ARG A 204 -4.96 -14.41 26.14
C ARG A 204 -4.91 -13.24 25.18
N VAL A 205 -4.10 -12.24 25.49
CA VAL A 205 -4.04 -11.02 24.67
C VAL A 205 -2.59 -10.64 24.38
N ILE A 206 -2.39 -10.04 23.19
CA ILE A 206 -1.20 -9.25 22.88
C ILE A 206 -1.58 -7.77 22.81
N MET A 207 -0.67 -6.94 23.24
CA MET A 207 -0.85 -5.49 23.35
C MET A 207 0.23 -4.78 22.56
N PRO A 208 0.05 -4.65 21.23
CA PRO A 208 0.96 -3.88 20.38
C PRO A 208 0.75 -2.38 20.56
N GLY A 209 1.83 -1.61 20.56
CA GLY A 209 1.71 -0.15 20.61
C GLY A 209 3.04 0.57 20.66
N ARG A 210 2.97 1.89 20.48
CA ARG A 210 4.11 2.79 20.66
C ARG A 210 4.32 3.09 22.13
N CYS A 211 5.59 3.24 22.48
CA CYS A 211 6.06 3.64 23.80
C CYS A 211 7.01 4.81 23.64
N PHE A 212 7.16 5.60 24.71
CA PHE A 212 7.91 6.84 24.68
C PHE A 212 8.83 6.92 25.89
N ARG A 213 10.09 7.30 25.66
CA ARG A 213 11.06 7.51 26.73
C ARG A 213 11.87 8.75 26.45
N TYR A 214 12.24 9.46 27.51
CA TYR A 214 13.13 10.58 27.41
C TYR A 214 14.58 10.08 27.33
N GLU A 215 14.97 9.63 26.14
CA GLU A 215 16.31 9.11 25.88
C GLU A 215 17.02 9.97 24.84
N ALA A 216 18.35 10.09 24.96
CA ALA A 216 19.15 10.67 23.89
C ALA A 216 19.10 9.76 22.66
N VAL A 217 18.72 10.31 21.53
CA VAL A 217 18.60 9.54 20.27
C VAL A 217 19.98 9.18 19.77
N ASP A 218 20.27 7.88 19.71
CA ASP A 218 21.50 7.31 19.13
C ASP A 218 21.19 6.18 18.12
N ALA A 219 22.20 5.41 17.73
CA ALA A 219 22.00 4.32 16.77
C ALA A 219 21.17 3.14 17.33
N SER A 220 20.97 3.06 18.66
CA SER A 220 20.30 1.94 19.35
C SER A 220 19.10 2.37 20.17
N HIS A 221 18.91 3.67 20.42
CA HIS A 221 17.85 4.23 21.24
C HIS A 221 17.10 5.34 20.48
N GLY A 222 15.78 5.34 20.59
CA GLY A 222 14.89 6.38 20.09
C GLY A 222 13.95 6.87 21.20
N PHE A 223 13.45 8.09 21.07
CA PHE A 223 12.47 8.63 22.03
C PHE A 223 11.09 7.98 21.90
N GLU A 224 10.82 7.35 20.76
CA GLU A 224 9.65 6.50 20.50
C GLU A 224 10.11 5.15 19.92
N PHE A 225 9.39 4.10 20.24
CA PHE A 225 9.64 2.75 19.72
C PHE A 225 8.37 1.91 19.87
N PHE A 226 8.30 0.80 19.11
CA PHE A 226 7.20 -0.13 19.25
C PHE A 226 7.50 -1.21 20.29
N GLN A 227 6.45 -1.62 21.01
CA GLN A 227 6.47 -2.75 21.91
C GLN A 227 5.28 -3.66 21.63
N VAL A 228 5.49 -4.96 21.78
CA VAL A 228 4.42 -5.95 21.84
C VAL A 228 4.55 -6.68 23.14
N GLU A 229 3.57 -6.54 24.01
CA GLU A 229 3.47 -7.35 25.22
C GLU A 229 2.39 -8.41 25.06
N GLY A 230 2.51 -9.50 25.79
CA GLY A 230 1.49 -10.53 25.89
C GLY A 230 1.13 -10.79 27.32
N LEU A 231 -0.14 -11.09 27.56
CA LEU A 231 -0.70 -11.46 28.86
C LEU A 231 -1.57 -12.69 28.71
N VAL A 232 -1.33 -13.66 29.60
CA VAL A 232 -2.24 -14.78 29.83
C VAL A 232 -2.64 -14.79 31.30
N VAL A 233 -3.93 -14.91 31.57
CA VAL A 233 -4.47 -15.12 32.93
C VAL A 233 -5.45 -16.28 32.90
N ASP A 234 -5.20 -17.29 33.70
CA ASP A 234 -6.05 -18.47 33.82
C ASP A 234 -5.84 -19.13 35.22
N ARG A 235 -6.54 -20.20 35.51
CA ARG A 235 -6.41 -20.93 36.80
C ARG A 235 -5.17 -21.79 36.88
N ASP A 236 -4.76 -22.41 35.78
CA ASP A 236 -3.73 -23.44 35.72
C ASP A 236 -2.48 -23.03 34.91
N THR A 237 -2.28 -21.73 34.69
CA THR A 237 -1.15 -21.19 33.92
C THR A 237 0.16 -21.31 34.67
N THR A 238 1.22 -21.77 33.99
CA THR A 238 2.52 -22.05 34.59
C THR A 238 3.68 -21.38 33.88
N MET A 239 4.85 -21.32 34.53
CA MET A 239 6.12 -20.92 33.90
C MET A 239 6.52 -21.85 32.73
N ALA A 240 6.11 -23.13 32.78
CA ALA A 240 6.38 -24.05 31.68
C ALA A 240 5.60 -23.70 30.40
N ASP A 241 4.35 -23.22 30.56
CA ASP A 241 3.54 -22.74 29.43
C ASP A 241 4.15 -21.50 28.79
N LEU A 242 4.59 -20.54 29.62
CA LEU A 242 5.33 -19.35 29.14
C LEU A 242 6.60 -19.77 28.37
N LYS A 243 7.38 -20.68 28.94
CA LYS A 243 8.60 -21.16 28.30
C LYS A 243 8.33 -21.82 26.96
N GLY A 244 7.35 -22.72 26.89
CA GLY A 244 6.97 -23.40 25.67
C GLY A 244 6.51 -22.41 24.58
N LEU A 245 5.66 -21.45 24.92
CA LEU A 245 5.20 -20.42 24.00
C LEU A 245 6.38 -19.60 23.43
N LEU A 246 7.27 -19.10 24.29
CA LEU A 246 8.39 -18.26 23.85
C LEU A 246 9.41 -19.01 22.99
N GLU A 247 9.67 -20.31 23.28
CA GLU A 247 10.51 -21.16 22.42
C GLU A 247 9.89 -21.35 21.03
N GLU A 248 8.57 -21.57 20.92
CA GLU A 248 7.88 -21.70 19.64
C GLU A 248 7.88 -20.36 18.86
N VAL A 249 7.64 -19.25 19.54
CA VAL A 249 7.75 -17.90 18.95
C VAL A 249 9.15 -17.66 18.39
N ALA A 250 10.20 -18.02 19.14
CA ALA A 250 11.58 -17.87 18.68
C ALA A 250 11.88 -18.74 17.44
N ARG A 251 11.39 -19.98 17.42
CA ARG A 251 11.55 -20.88 16.26
C ARG A 251 10.81 -20.37 15.03
N ALA A 252 9.63 -19.83 15.21
CA ALA A 252 8.85 -19.27 14.11
C ALA A 252 9.50 -18.02 13.49
N LEU A 253 10.12 -17.17 14.31
CA LEU A 253 10.72 -15.91 13.86
C LEU A 253 12.15 -16.06 13.33
N TYR A 254 12.94 -16.95 13.93
CA TYR A 254 14.39 -17.04 13.70
C TYR A 254 14.86 -18.40 13.16
N GLY A 255 13.94 -19.33 12.96
CA GLY A 255 14.22 -20.66 12.42
C GLY A 255 14.23 -21.75 13.49
N ARG A 256 13.99 -23.00 13.03
CA ARG A 256 13.81 -24.18 13.92
C ARG A 256 15.01 -24.49 14.80
N ASP A 257 16.22 -24.17 14.34
CA ASP A 257 17.48 -24.52 15.00
C ASP A 257 17.99 -23.36 15.87
N VAL A 258 17.22 -22.31 16.09
CA VAL A 258 17.63 -21.20 16.95
C VAL A 258 17.85 -21.69 18.38
N ALA A 259 19.06 -21.47 18.90
CA ALA A 259 19.36 -21.76 20.30
C ALA A 259 18.64 -20.74 21.19
N THR A 260 18.01 -21.23 22.25
CA THR A 260 17.28 -20.38 23.22
C THR A 260 17.78 -20.65 24.64
N ARG A 261 17.70 -19.65 25.50
CA ARG A 261 17.93 -19.82 26.93
C ARG A 261 17.13 -18.84 27.76
N PHE A 262 16.78 -19.25 28.96
CA PHE A 262 16.18 -18.41 29.98
C PHE A 262 17.23 -18.07 31.04
N ARG A 263 17.30 -16.79 31.40
CA ARG A 263 18.11 -16.33 32.54
C ARG A 263 17.20 -15.68 33.57
N PRO A 264 17.50 -15.82 34.88
CA PRO A 264 16.81 -15.02 35.89
C PRO A 264 16.88 -13.52 35.54
N GLY A 265 15.78 -12.82 35.75
CA GLY A 265 15.64 -11.41 35.59
C GLY A 265 14.91 -10.81 36.79
N TYR A 266 14.73 -9.49 36.78
CA TYR A 266 13.90 -8.79 37.74
C TYR A 266 13.07 -7.75 37.02
N TYR A 267 11.75 -7.85 37.17
CA TYR A 267 10.80 -6.82 36.75
C TYR A 267 9.78 -6.66 37.88
N PRO A 268 9.44 -5.43 38.33
CA PRO A 268 8.56 -5.21 39.47
C PRO A 268 7.18 -5.89 39.34
N PHE A 269 6.70 -6.04 38.09
CA PHE A 269 5.37 -6.57 37.78
C PHE A 269 5.34 -8.08 37.52
N THR A 270 6.48 -8.79 37.64
CA THR A 270 6.55 -10.26 37.49
C THR A 270 7.37 -10.92 38.58
N GLU A 271 6.94 -12.13 39.03
CA GLU A 271 7.61 -12.96 40.01
C GLU A 271 7.25 -14.45 39.82
N PRO A 272 8.16 -15.32 39.41
CA PRO A 272 9.55 -15.07 39.02
C PRO A 272 9.64 -14.38 37.63
N SER A 273 10.73 -13.61 37.46
CA SER A 273 11.04 -12.92 36.21
C SER A 273 12.20 -13.60 35.47
N VAL A 274 12.15 -13.58 34.14
CA VAL A 274 13.18 -14.12 33.27
C VAL A 274 13.50 -13.21 32.11
N ALA A 275 14.75 -13.17 31.69
CA ALA A 275 15.17 -12.67 30.41
C ALA A 275 15.30 -13.85 29.43
N PHE A 276 14.75 -13.67 28.24
CA PHE A 276 14.80 -14.69 27.18
C PHE A 276 15.79 -14.28 26.10
N ASP A 277 16.81 -15.09 25.93
CA ASP A 277 17.90 -14.89 24.98
C ASP A 277 17.81 -15.91 23.83
N ILE A 278 18.22 -15.47 22.64
CA ILE A 278 18.50 -16.35 21.50
C ILE A 278 20.01 -16.35 21.19
N GLY A 279 20.48 -17.40 20.54
CA GLY A 279 21.82 -17.44 19.97
C GLY A 279 22.01 -16.25 18.99
N CYS A 280 23.17 -15.65 19.01
CA CYS A 280 23.46 -14.48 18.19
C CYS A 280 23.31 -14.79 16.68
N LEU A 281 22.37 -14.15 16.00
CA LEU A 281 22.10 -14.36 14.58
C LEU A 281 23.24 -13.87 13.68
N VAL A 282 24.11 -12.99 14.20
CA VAL A 282 25.22 -12.42 13.42
C VAL A 282 26.42 -13.34 13.37
N CYS A 283 26.75 -14.01 14.51
CA CYS A 283 27.96 -14.84 14.62
C CYS A 283 27.65 -16.31 14.92
N GLY A 284 26.39 -16.72 14.86
CA GLY A 284 26.03 -18.13 15.16
C GLY A 284 26.33 -18.61 16.58
N GLY A 285 26.64 -17.70 17.53
CA GLY A 285 26.98 -18.03 18.90
C GLY A 285 28.48 -17.89 19.25
N ASP A 286 29.37 -17.66 18.29
CA ASP A 286 30.83 -17.55 18.47
C ASP A 286 31.28 -16.31 19.27
N GLY A 287 30.43 -15.29 19.35
CA GLY A 287 30.73 -14.03 20.03
C GLY A 287 31.27 -12.94 19.08
N CYS A 288 30.54 -11.86 18.92
CA CYS A 288 30.89 -10.72 18.08
C CYS A 288 30.56 -9.39 18.79
N PRO A 289 30.93 -8.25 18.21
CA PRO A 289 30.57 -6.93 18.79
C PRO A 289 29.07 -6.73 18.98
N ALA A 290 28.22 -7.24 18.07
CA ALA A 290 26.76 -7.12 18.14
C ALA A 290 26.17 -7.81 19.39
N CYS A 291 26.70 -8.96 19.78
CA CYS A 291 26.30 -9.67 21.01
C CYS A 291 27.20 -9.34 22.20
N LYS A 292 28.03 -8.31 22.11
CA LYS A 292 29.05 -7.96 23.17
C LYS A 292 29.92 -9.13 23.52
N ARG A 293 30.29 -9.98 22.56
CA ARG A 293 31.09 -11.20 22.66
C ARG A 293 30.48 -12.31 23.50
N SER A 294 29.21 -12.22 23.91
CA SER A 294 28.53 -13.22 24.71
C SER A 294 28.05 -14.45 23.94
N GLY A 295 27.89 -14.32 22.60
CA GLY A 295 27.24 -15.32 21.76
C GLY A 295 25.70 -15.30 21.85
N TRP A 296 25.11 -14.45 22.70
CA TRP A 296 23.67 -14.41 23.00
C TRP A 296 23.10 -13.02 22.87
N MET A 297 21.80 -12.95 22.52
CA MET A 297 21.07 -11.70 22.38
C MET A 297 19.75 -11.78 23.13
N THR A 298 19.55 -10.88 24.09
CA THR A 298 18.25 -10.76 24.78
C THR A 298 17.23 -10.14 23.83
N ILE A 299 16.12 -10.83 23.62
CA ILE A 299 15.05 -10.37 22.72
C ILE A 299 13.79 -9.92 23.46
N LEU A 300 13.56 -10.44 24.67
CA LEU A 300 12.40 -10.07 25.49
C LEU A 300 12.63 -10.32 26.98
N GLY A 301 11.81 -9.66 27.80
CA GLY A 301 11.61 -9.96 29.19
C GLY A 301 10.27 -10.64 29.42
N ALA A 302 10.18 -11.53 30.41
CA ALA A 302 8.97 -12.28 30.71
C ALA A 302 8.92 -12.70 32.17
N GLY A 303 7.77 -13.22 32.62
CA GLY A 303 7.65 -13.82 33.96
C GLY A 303 6.20 -14.14 34.31
N MET A 304 6.01 -14.75 35.47
CA MET A 304 4.67 -14.91 36.04
C MET A 304 4.19 -13.55 36.55
N VAL A 305 2.93 -13.24 36.33
CA VAL A 305 2.36 -11.97 36.78
C VAL A 305 2.40 -11.87 38.29
N HIS A 306 2.96 -10.77 38.81
CA HIS A 306 3.08 -10.55 40.23
C HIS A 306 1.68 -10.55 40.92
N PRO A 307 1.51 -11.18 42.11
CA PRO A 307 0.20 -11.23 42.79
C PRO A 307 -0.47 -9.85 42.95
N ARG A 308 0.27 -8.80 43.29
CA ARG A 308 -0.26 -7.41 43.38
C ARG A 308 -0.80 -6.88 42.07
N VAL A 309 -0.24 -7.31 40.93
CA VAL A 309 -0.69 -6.90 39.61
C VAL A 309 -1.99 -7.62 39.25
N LEU A 310 -2.15 -8.91 39.64
CA LEU A 310 -3.43 -9.62 39.53
C LEU A 310 -4.50 -8.95 40.36
N GLU A 311 -4.21 -8.62 41.66
CA GLU A 311 -5.13 -7.89 42.55
C GLU A 311 -5.53 -6.53 41.96
N ALA A 312 -4.58 -5.76 41.42
CA ALA A 312 -4.82 -4.48 40.75
C ALA A 312 -5.71 -4.63 39.48
N GLY A 313 -5.59 -5.78 38.79
CA GLY A 313 -6.44 -6.18 37.70
C GLY A 313 -7.84 -6.66 38.11
N GLY A 314 -8.06 -6.90 39.40
CA GLY A 314 -9.35 -7.36 39.94
C GLY A 314 -9.45 -8.89 40.14
N TYR A 315 -8.33 -9.61 40.11
CA TYR A 315 -8.29 -11.08 40.26
C TYR A 315 -7.66 -11.52 41.58
N ASP A 316 -8.23 -12.54 42.18
CA ASP A 316 -7.68 -13.20 43.37
C ASP A 316 -6.47 -14.07 42.98
N PRO A 317 -5.26 -13.75 43.43
CA PRO A 317 -4.05 -14.54 43.12
C PRO A 317 -4.04 -15.94 43.73
N ALA A 318 -4.94 -16.24 44.69
CA ALA A 318 -5.11 -17.61 45.17
C ALA A 318 -5.90 -18.50 44.20
N VAL A 319 -6.63 -17.89 43.25
CA VAL A 319 -7.49 -18.58 42.27
C VAL A 319 -6.89 -18.54 40.87
N TYR A 320 -6.30 -17.40 40.52
CA TYR A 320 -5.78 -17.13 39.17
C TYR A 320 -4.27 -16.94 39.17
N GLN A 321 -3.67 -17.41 38.11
CA GLN A 321 -2.26 -17.19 37.78
C GLN A 321 -2.15 -16.59 36.40
N GLY A 322 -1.04 -15.98 36.09
CA GLY A 322 -0.81 -15.43 34.76
C GLY A 322 0.68 -15.36 34.44
N TYR A 323 0.97 -15.25 33.16
CA TYR A 323 2.29 -14.86 32.70
C TYR A 323 2.21 -13.69 31.73
N ALA A 324 3.28 -12.91 31.71
CA ALA A 324 3.43 -11.81 30.78
C ALA A 324 4.82 -11.83 30.15
N PHE A 325 4.90 -11.25 28.95
CA PHE A 325 6.17 -11.06 28.21
C PHE A 325 6.11 -9.75 27.42
N GLY A 326 7.27 -9.14 27.16
CA GLY A 326 7.37 -7.92 26.38
C GLY A 326 8.59 -7.94 25.48
N MET A 327 8.37 -7.62 24.18
CA MET A 327 9.39 -7.58 23.14
C MET A 327 9.38 -6.26 22.37
N GLY A 328 10.56 -5.85 21.86
CA GLY A 328 10.74 -4.63 21.07
C GLY A 328 10.85 -4.95 19.57
N PRO A 329 9.79 -4.77 18.79
CA PRO A 329 9.80 -5.04 17.35
C PRO A 329 10.86 -4.27 16.58
N ASP A 330 11.18 -3.04 16.97
CA ASP A 330 12.25 -2.24 16.34
C ASP A 330 13.58 -2.98 16.39
N ARG A 331 14.00 -3.41 17.60
CA ARG A 331 15.24 -4.14 17.79
C ARG A 331 15.23 -5.50 17.07
N MET A 332 14.10 -6.20 17.11
CA MET A 332 13.95 -7.46 16.39
C MET A 332 14.07 -7.28 14.88
N THR A 333 13.50 -6.20 14.35
CA THR A 333 13.61 -5.83 12.94
C THR A 333 15.05 -5.47 12.56
N MET A 334 15.74 -4.70 13.40
CA MET A 334 17.16 -4.40 13.21
C MET A 334 17.99 -5.68 13.08
N LEU A 335 17.76 -6.63 13.97
CA LEU A 335 18.47 -7.92 13.99
C LEU A 335 18.14 -8.76 12.75
N ARG A 336 16.87 -8.85 12.38
CA ARG A 336 16.38 -9.65 11.24
C ARG A 336 16.96 -9.16 9.90
N HIS A 337 17.12 -7.84 9.75
CA HIS A 337 17.52 -7.21 8.51
C HIS A 337 18.95 -6.64 8.51
N GLY A 338 19.70 -6.81 9.61
CA GLY A 338 21.06 -6.28 9.71
C GLY A 338 21.13 -4.75 9.74
N ILE A 339 20.07 -4.07 10.23
CA ILE A 339 19.99 -2.62 10.30
C ILE A 339 20.80 -2.15 11.51
N GLY A 340 21.82 -1.32 11.27
CA GLY A 340 22.75 -0.87 12.30
C GLY A 340 22.33 0.40 13.05
N ASP A 341 21.25 1.06 12.65
CA ASP A 341 20.84 2.35 13.19
C ASP A 341 19.32 2.49 13.23
N ILE A 342 18.75 2.59 14.44
CA ILE A 342 17.31 2.70 14.68
C ILE A 342 16.71 3.99 14.07
N ARG A 343 17.50 5.05 13.92
CA ARG A 343 17.05 6.34 13.36
C ARG A 343 16.56 6.21 11.93
N LEU A 344 16.95 5.16 11.21
CA LEU A 344 16.45 4.85 9.87
C LEU A 344 14.95 4.54 9.86
N PHE A 345 14.40 4.09 10.98
CA PHE A 345 12.96 3.81 11.13
C PHE A 345 12.12 5.09 11.24
N PHE A 346 12.68 6.17 11.72
CA PHE A 346 11.97 7.45 11.92
C PHE A 346 12.04 8.36 10.68
N GLY A 347 12.92 8.03 9.73
CA GLY A 347 13.07 8.78 8.49
C GLY A 347 12.02 8.40 7.44
N ALA A 348 11.50 9.39 6.72
CA ALA A 348 10.62 9.16 5.57
C ALA A 348 11.41 8.85 4.27
N ASP A 349 12.60 8.26 4.36
CA ASP A 349 13.44 7.98 3.20
C ASP A 349 12.94 6.75 2.44
N LEU A 350 12.33 6.98 1.28
CA LEU A 350 11.84 5.91 0.42
C LEU A 350 12.94 4.95 -0.04
N ARG A 351 14.21 5.41 -0.13
CA ARG A 351 15.34 4.54 -0.48
C ARG A 351 15.60 3.48 0.60
N PHE A 352 15.27 3.79 1.85
CA PHE A 352 15.31 2.83 2.94
C PHE A 352 14.14 1.85 2.86
N ILE A 353 12.92 2.35 2.78
CA ILE A 353 11.70 1.53 2.82
C ILE A 353 11.62 0.56 1.63
N THR A 354 12.01 0.99 0.43
CA THR A 354 11.95 0.16 -0.79
C THR A 354 12.98 -0.97 -0.86
N GLN A 355 13.93 -1.05 0.09
CA GLN A 355 14.88 -2.17 0.17
C GLN A 355 14.26 -3.44 0.75
N PHE A 356 13.14 -3.32 1.47
CA PHE A 356 12.50 -4.46 2.10
C PHE A 356 11.47 -5.05 1.15
N PRO A 357 11.54 -6.36 0.83
CA PRO A 357 10.54 -7.00 0.00
C PRO A 357 9.17 -6.87 0.65
N GLU A 358 8.12 -6.76 -0.16
CA GLU A 358 6.75 -6.88 0.33
C GLU A 358 6.64 -8.17 1.14
N GLY A 359 6.24 -8.04 2.40
CA GLY A 359 6.03 -9.19 3.25
C GLY A 359 5.02 -10.14 2.60
N ARG A 360 5.48 -11.32 2.25
CA ARG A 360 4.63 -12.45 1.86
C ARG A 360 4.14 -13.13 3.10
#